data_d5ab388a93055419680cbe38a14b471e
#
_entry.id   d5ab388a93055419680cbe38a14b471e
#
_cell.length_a   1.000
_cell.length_b   1.000
_cell.length_c   1.000
_cell.angle_alpha   90.00
_cell.angle_beta   90.00
_cell.angle_gamma   90.00
#
_symmetry.space_group_name_H-M   'P 1'
#
loop_
_entity.id
_entity.type
_entity.pdbx_description
1 polymer ?
#
loop_
_entity_poly.entity_id
_entity_poly.type
_entity_poly.pdbx_seq_one_letter_code
_entity_poly.pdbx_strand_id
1 'polypeptide(L)'
;MKFYSYLFVILTIVSSCKEEEDAPTFSKDYGSGMYISTDNGVSFYKDGVVKNQIYKEVNGQTLTGVERIKFSGTKAFILAGDMYSVNIETFEDKGIASGFVNPVDLTFVSPDDRAFVVDKDDSKVKEVDLERMEIASVIETGDSTKPIFIVSRSSRSIVMNGGAEPDSLKDSTIVAIDYRDYLVPLADFMGSLYVGDNPNSAVNINNLKILCKGIYDPNDLTTKTQSTLVTVNPWDLLISTNTTLNGVYNAQNLISKQDDTEYYFTAEDGVYKMSSTGNSVSQVSSLISDIVAYQDDRYSVYSTADSVWYWYNRDVLFFNDAVNSPTTIYKYNLDNNSFIDTIEVNGNVRDVNFYQ
;
A
#
# COMPACT_ATOMS: atom_id res chain seq x y z
N MET A 1 -71.08 25.95 57.82
CA MET A 1 -70.73 26.12 56.40
C MET A 1 -69.22 26.11 56.29
N LYS A 2 -68.66 25.03 55.76
CA LYS A 2 -67.20 24.88 55.53
C LYS A 2 -66.95 24.99 54.03
N PHE A 3 -66.23 26.01 53.62
CA PHE A 3 -65.76 26.18 52.25
C PHE A 3 -64.49 25.37 52.07
N TYR A 4 -64.53 24.42 51.14
CA TYR A 4 -63.28 23.73 50.63
C TYR A 4 -62.82 24.46 49.41
N SER A 5 -61.55 25.05 49.51
CA SER A 5 -60.86 25.64 48.41
C SER A 5 -60.05 24.53 47.68
N TYR A 6 -60.40 24.22 46.43
CA TYR A 6 -59.62 23.33 45.57
C TYR A 6 -58.51 24.12 44.90
N LEU A 7 -57.26 23.82 45.29
CA LEU A 7 -56.10 24.31 44.65
C LEU A 7 -55.74 23.46 43.39
N PHE A 8 -55.95 24.01 42.21
CA PHE A 8 -55.63 23.32 40.94
C PHE A 8 -54.15 23.59 40.63
N VAL A 9 -53.29 22.57 40.81
CA VAL A 9 -51.88 22.62 40.40
C VAL A 9 -51.81 22.23 38.92
N ILE A 10 -51.57 23.20 38.06
CA ILE A 10 -51.27 22.98 36.63
C ILE A 10 -49.79 22.58 36.52
N LEU A 11 -49.54 21.29 36.24
CA LEU A 11 -48.22 20.75 35.93
C LEU A 11 -47.93 21.05 34.47
N THR A 12 -47.16 22.09 34.16
CA THR A 12 -46.62 22.33 32.82
C THR A 12 -45.48 21.37 32.56
N ILE A 13 -45.74 20.33 31.78
CA ILE A 13 -44.69 19.46 31.21
C ILE A 13 -43.98 20.27 30.13
N VAL A 14 -42.80 20.79 30.45
CA VAL A 14 -41.87 21.35 29.44
C VAL A 14 -41.26 20.14 28.72
N SER A 15 -41.83 19.77 27.59
CA SER A 15 -41.20 18.85 26.65
C SER A 15 -40.01 19.57 26.04
N SER A 16 -38.84 19.34 26.63
CA SER A 16 -37.59 19.71 25.99
C SER A 16 -37.38 18.76 24.79
N CYS A 17 -37.75 19.20 23.61
CA CYS A 17 -37.20 18.64 22.38
C CYS A 17 -35.66 18.93 22.45
N LYS A 18 -34.89 17.90 22.74
CA LYS A 18 -33.49 17.91 22.29
C LYS A 18 -33.56 17.87 20.75
N GLU A 19 -33.15 18.95 20.10
CA GLU A 19 -32.74 18.85 18.72
C GLU A 19 -31.66 17.76 18.70
N GLU A 20 -31.95 16.63 18.06
CA GLU A 20 -30.91 15.70 17.67
C GLU A 20 -30.02 16.53 16.73
N GLU A 21 -28.80 16.80 17.17
CA GLU A 21 -27.79 17.34 16.26
C GLU A 21 -27.69 16.33 15.11
N ASP A 22 -28.07 16.75 13.92
CA ASP A 22 -27.95 15.93 12.73
C ASP A 22 -26.50 15.45 12.63
N ALA A 23 -26.32 14.15 12.50
CA ALA A 23 -24.97 13.59 12.32
C ALA A 23 -24.29 14.30 11.13
N PRO A 24 -23.00 14.66 11.24
CA PRO A 24 -22.32 15.37 10.17
C PRO A 24 -22.41 14.58 8.85
N THR A 25 -22.87 15.25 7.81
CA THR A 25 -22.94 14.65 6.47
C THR A 25 -21.61 14.91 5.76
N PHE A 26 -20.85 13.85 5.47
CA PHE A 26 -19.61 13.95 4.73
C PHE A 26 -19.89 14.00 3.22
N SER A 27 -19.11 14.80 2.50
CA SER A 27 -19.18 14.87 1.04
C SER A 27 -18.64 13.61 0.40
N LYS A 28 -19.27 13.11 -0.68
CA LYS A 28 -18.79 11.95 -1.46
C LYS A 28 -17.83 12.40 -2.58
N ASP A 29 -16.72 13.00 -2.20
CA ASP A 29 -15.78 13.64 -3.12
C ASP A 29 -14.65 12.74 -3.60
N TYR A 30 -14.56 11.51 -3.08
CA TYR A 30 -13.48 10.57 -3.32
C TYR A 30 -13.98 9.31 -4.04
N GLY A 31 -13.51 8.14 -3.72
CA GLY A 31 -13.84 6.89 -4.38
C GLY A 31 -12.80 6.53 -5.44
N SER A 32 -13.23 6.19 -6.66
CA SER A 32 -12.35 5.80 -7.75
C SER A 32 -11.36 6.91 -8.11
N GLY A 33 -10.06 6.60 -8.07
CA GLY A 33 -8.98 7.53 -8.35
C GLY A 33 -7.62 7.03 -7.82
N MET A 34 -6.61 7.89 -7.87
CA MET A 34 -5.27 7.63 -7.38
C MET A 34 -5.08 8.24 -5.99
N TYR A 35 -4.62 7.43 -5.06
CA TYR A 35 -4.28 7.83 -3.70
C TYR A 35 -2.78 7.80 -3.52
N ILE A 36 -2.23 8.87 -2.98
CA ILE A 36 -0.80 9.09 -2.85
C ILE A 36 -0.45 9.27 -1.38
N SER A 37 0.33 8.33 -0.85
CA SER A 37 0.89 8.43 0.50
C SER A 37 2.09 9.35 0.48
N THR A 38 2.14 10.30 1.42
CA THR A 38 3.26 11.22 1.58
C THR A 38 3.67 11.35 3.05
N ASP A 39 4.84 11.89 3.32
CA ASP A 39 5.26 12.22 4.68
C ASP A 39 4.34 13.27 5.35
N ASN A 40 3.52 13.97 4.58
CA ASN A 40 2.61 15.05 5.00
C ASN A 40 1.12 14.63 4.98
N GLY A 41 0.81 13.38 4.66
CA GLY A 41 -0.56 12.86 4.65
C GLY A 41 -0.91 12.09 3.39
N VAL A 42 -2.21 11.95 3.13
CA VAL A 42 -2.74 11.34 1.91
C VAL A 42 -3.22 12.42 0.95
N SER A 43 -2.78 12.35 -0.31
CA SER A 43 -3.30 13.15 -1.42
C SER A 43 -4.15 12.27 -2.34
N PHE A 44 -5.14 12.87 -2.97
CA PHE A 44 -6.03 12.22 -3.94
C PHE A 44 -5.93 12.93 -5.28
N TYR A 45 -5.76 12.16 -6.35
CA TYR A 45 -5.71 12.69 -7.72
C TYR A 45 -6.77 12.02 -8.59
N LYS A 46 -7.54 12.84 -9.26
CA LYS A 46 -8.54 12.42 -10.25
C LYS A 46 -8.76 13.51 -11.29
N ASP A 47 -8.86 13.12 -12.56
CA ASP A 47 -9.21 14.00 -13.69
C ASP A 47 -8.34 15.29 -13.78
N GLY A 48 -7.04 15.18 -13.49
CA GLY A 48 -6.10 16.31 -13.51
C GLY A 48 -6.13 17.19 -12.24
N VAL A 49 -6.93 16.85 -11.23
CA VAL A 49 -7.06 17.64 -10.00
C VAL A 49 -6.42 16.88 -8.83
N VAL A 50 -5.57 17.57 -8.08
CA VAL A 50 -4.97 17.08 -6.82
C VAL A 50 -5.68 17.71 -5.62
N LYS A 51 -6.14 16.88 -4.68
CA LYS A 51 -6.56 17.29 -3.34
C LYS A 51 -5.52 16.79 -2.36
N ASN A 52 -4.87 17.69 -1.63
CA ASN A 52 -3.83 17.33 -0.66
C ASN A 52 -4.40 17.20 0.75
N GLN A 53 -3.77 16.34 1.57
CA GLN A 53 -4.13 16.16 3.00
C GLN A 53 -5.62 15.85 3.22
N ILE A 54 -6.19 14.98 2.39
CA ILE A 54 -7.65 14.71 2.38
C ILE A 54 -8.16 14.17 3.73
N TYR A 55 -7.35 13.43 4.50
CA TYR A 55 -7.74 12.99 5.83
C TYR A 55 -7.93 14.19 6.78
N LYS A 56 -7.02 15.17 6.73
CA LYS A 56 -7.14 16.40 7.52
C LYS A 56 -8.33 17.25 7.10
N GLU A 57 -8.57 17.35 5.79
CA GLU A 57 -9.73 18.10 5.25
C GLU A 57 -11.04 17.58 5.82
N VAL A 58 -11.18 16.25 5.88
CA VAL A 58 -12.44 15.60 6.30
C VAL A 58 -12.52 15.45 7.82
N ASN A 59 -11.45 15.02 8.50
CA ASN A 59 -11.49 14.61 9.90
C ASN A 59 -10.86 15.64 10.86
N GLY A 60 -10.29 16.73 10.32
CA GLY A 60 -9.67 17.80 11.11
C GLY A 60 -8.30 17.47 11.74
N GLN A 61 -7.85 16.21 11.63
CA GLN A 61 -6.58 15.73 12.17
C GLN A 61 -5.56 15.53 11.06
N THR A 62 -4.31 15.97 11.27
CA THR A 62 -3.21 15.74 10.33
C THR A 62 -2.63 14.34 10.56
N LEU A 63 -2.53 13.53 9.52
CA LEU A 63 -1.66 12.36 9.48
C LEU A 63 -0.30 12.77 8.94
N THR A 64 0.77 12.29 9.56
CA THR A 64 2.15 12.50 9.10
C THR A 64 2.86 11.15 8.97
N GLY A 65 3.84 11.07 8.07
CA GLY A 65 4.58 9.83 7.86
C GLY A 65 3.66 8.70 7.36
N VAL A 66 2.83 8.99 6.36
CA VAL A 66 1.99 7.95 5.75
C VAL A 66 2.86 7.06 4.89
N GLU A 67 3.02 5.82 5.31
CA GLU A 67 3.85 4.83 4.60
C GLU A 67 3.06 4.14 3.49
N ARG A 68 1.80 3.78 3.75
CA ARG A 68 0.99 2.96 2.85
C ARG A 68 -0.49 3.25 2.95
N ILE A 69 -1.20 3.13 1.83
CA ILE A 69 -2.66 3.06 1.79
C ILE A 69 -3.07 1.83 0.99
N LYS A 70 -3.99 1.02 1.50
CA LYS A 70 -4.57 -0.14 0.78
C LYS A 70 -6.08 -0.19 0.96
N PHE A 71 -6.77 -0.89 0.06
CA PHE A 71 -8.22 -0.89 -0.02
C PHE A 71 -8.79 -2.29 0.18
N SER A 72 -9.91 -2.37 0.93
CA SER A 72 -10.74 -3.57 1.01
C SER A 72 -12.20 -3.16 1.06
N GLY A 73 -13.00 -3.65 0.12
CA GLY A 73 -14.40 -3.28 -0.01
C GLY A 73 -14.58 -1.76 -0.18
N THR A 74 -15.37 -1.16 0.70
CA THR A 74 -15.66 0.29 0.72
C THR A 74 -14.76 1.09 1.66
N LYS A 75 -13.69 0.48 2.16
CA LYS A 75 -12.77 1.10 3.11
C LYS A 75 -11.38 1.23 2.53
N ALA A 76 -10.68 2.30 2.93
CA ALA A 76 -9.24 2.44 2.80
C ALA A 76 -8.59 2.30 4.18
N PHE A 77 -7.40 1.70 4.19
CA PHE A 77 -6.59 1.50 5.39
C PHE A 77 -5.24 2.18 5.21
N ILE A 78 -4.90 3.06 6.14
CA ILE A 78 -3.75 3.96 6.06
C ILE A 78 -2.79 3.61 7.19
N LEU A 79 -1.52 3.36 6.87
CA LEU A 79 -0.45 3.19 7.86
C LEU A 79 0.28 4.52 8.06
N ALA A 80 0.21 5.05 9.28
CA ALA A 80 0.82 6.32 9.68
C ALA A 80 1.16 6.31 11.18
N GLY A 81 2.14 5.49 11.59
CA GLY A 81 2.45 5.17 12.98
C GLY A 81 1.43 4.21 13.61
N ASP A 82 0.14 4.44 13.39
CA ASP A 82 -0.97 3.53 13.65
C ASP A 82 -1.66 3.13 12.34
N MET A 83 -2.67 2.27 12.40
CA MET A 83 -3.49 1.91 11.26
C MET A 83 -4.87 2.57 11.35
N TYR A 84 -5.18 3.43 10.39
CA TYR A 84 -6.45 4.16 10.29
C TYR A 84 -7.35 3.49 9.26
N SER A 85 -8.65 3.41 9.54
CA SER A 85 -9.69 2.96 8.62
C SER A 85 -10.57 4.13 8.23
N VAL A 86 -10.81 4.34 6.93
CA VAL A 86 -11.70 5.39 6.43
C VAL A 86 -12.68 4.84 5.39
N ASN A 87 -13.84 5.48 5.26
CA ASN A 87 -14.73 5.22 4.14
C ASN A 87 -14.13 5.78 2.85
N ILE A 88 -14.07 4.99 1.78
CA ILE A 88 -13.37 5.39 0.55
C ILE A 88 -14.07 6.53 -0.23
N GLU A 89 -15.39 6.66 -0.13
CA GLU A 89 -16.14 7.71 -0.84
C GLU A 89 -16.09 9.06 -0.11
N THR A 90 -16.19 9.04 1.24
CA THR A 90 -16.28 10.24 2.06
C THR A 90 -14.97 10.60 2.76
N PHE A 91 -14.05 9.65 2.87
CA PHE A 91 -12.80 9.70 3.63
C PHE A 91 -12.98 9.94 5.13
N GLU A 92 -14.22 9.76 5.63
CA GLU A 92 -14.57 9.81 7.05
C GLU A 92 -13.89 8.68 7.82
N ASP A 93 -13.32 9.00 8.98
CA ASP A 93 -12.71 8.04 9.91
C ASP A 93 -13.73 6.99 10.40
N LYS A 94 -13.31 5.74 10.40
CA LYS A 94 -14.11 4.57 10.84
C LYS A 94 -13.44 3.81 11.99
N GLY A 95 -12.26 4.22 12.40
CA GLY A 95 -11.55 3.65 13.54
C GLY A 95 -10.04 3.61 13.37
N ILE A 96 -9.35 3.39 14.49
CA ILE A 96 -7.90 3.39 14.57
C ILE A 96 -7.45 2.15 15.35
N ALA A 97 -6.61 1.33 14.76
CA ALA A 97 -5.90 0.27 15.47
C ALA A 97 -4.52 0.80 15.87
N SER A 98 -4.27 0.83 17.18
CA SER A 98 -3.03 1.33 17.77
C SER A 98 -2.19 0.22 18.41
N GLY A 99 -0.93 0.52 18.69
CA GLY A 99 0.00 -0.43 19.33
C GLY A 99 1.07 -0.97 18.37
N PHE A 100 1.32 -0.27 17.29
CA PHE A 100 2.45 -0.49 16.39
C PHE A 100 3.68 0.32 16.83
N VAL A 101 4.85 -0.13 16.40
CA VAL A 101 6.14 0.58 16.57
C VAL A 101 6.51 1.30 15.28
N ASN A 102 6.48 0.56 14.16
CA ASN A 102 6.74 1.09 12.82
C ASN A 102 6.04 0.20 11.76
N PRO A 103 4.71 0.39 11.57
CA PRO A 103 3.95 -0.36 10.57
C PRO A 103 4.28 0.14 9.17
N VAL A 104 4.78 -0.74 8.30
CA VAL A 104 5.29 -0.35 6.98
C VAL A 104 4.51 -0.93 5.80
N ASP A 105 3.86 -2.09 5.98
CA ASP A 105 3.02 -2.70 4.95
C ASP A 105 1.91 -3.55 5.55
N LEU A 106 0.87 -3.81 4.79
CA LEU A 106 -0.24 -4.65 5.20
C LEU A 106 -0.78 -5.49 4.04
N THR A 107 -1.47 -6.57 4.36
CA THR A 107 -2.24 -7.36 3.40
C THR A 107 -3.53 -7.84 4.04
N PHE A 108 -4.59 -7.98 3.22
CA PHE A 108 -5.85 -8.54 3.68
C PHE A 108 -5.82 -10.05 3.55
N VAL A 109 -6.45 -10.73 4.50
CA VAL A 109 -6.59 -12.18 4.51
C VAL A 109 -8.06 -12.57 4.55
N SER A 110 -8.36 -13.74 3.99
CA SER A 110 -9.73 -14.22 3.93
C SER A 110 -10.13 -14.89 5.25
N PRO A 111 -11.31 -14.56 5.80
CA PRO A 111 -12.26 -13.57 5.29
C PRO A 111 -11.72 -12.14 5.39
N ASP A 112 -12.26 -11.22 4.59
CA ASP A 112 -11.78 -9.83 4.45
C ASP A 112 -11.98 -8.94 5.69
N ASP A 113 -12.24 -9.54 6.84
CA ASP A 113 -12.36 -8.87 8.13
C ASP A 113 -11.04 -8.85 8.93
N ARG A 114 -9.96 -9.37 8.35
CA ARG A 114 -8.63 -9.42 8.96
C ARG A 114 -7.56 -8.87 8.02
N ALA A 115 -6.58 -8.22 8.63
CA ALA A 115 -5.35 -7.83 7.95
C ALA A 115 -4.12 -8.28 8.74
N PHE A 116 -3.06 -8.61 8.03
CA PHE A 116 -1.72 -8.72 8.59
C PHE A 116 -0.94 -7.45 8.32
N VAL A 117 -0.43 -6.84 9.38
CA VAL A 117 0.39 -5.62 9.33
C VAL A 117 1.81 -5.97 9.73
N VAL A 118 2.73 -5.62 8.86
CA VAL A 118 4.17 -5.77 9.10
C VAL A 118 4.65 -4.61 9.95
N ASP A 119 5.16 -4.91 11.16
CA ASP A 119 5.71 -3.94 12.10
C ASP A 119 7.24 -4.11 12.14
N LYS A 120 7.93 -3.31 11.32
CA LYS A 120 9.35 -3.45 11.01
C LYS A 120 10.23 -3.41 12.27
N ASP A 121 10.03 -2.41 13.12
CA ASP A 121 10.94 -2.18 14.27
C ASP A 121 10.57 -3.01 15.48
N ASP A 122 9.35 -3.56 15.53
CA ASP A 122 8.95 -4.59 16.49
C ASP A 122 9.37 -6.01 16.04
N SER A 123 9.83 -6.18 14.77
CA SER A 123 10.19 -7.47 14.16
C SER A 123 9.05 -8.49 14.20
N LYS A 124 7.82 -8.03 13.95
CA LYS A 124 6.59 -8.82 14.10
C LYS A 124 5.63 -8.61 12.95
N VAL A 125 4.68 -9.54 12.85
CA VAL A 125 3.46 -9.36 12.09
C VAL A 125 2.30 -9.30 13.06
N LYS A 126 1.47 -8.28 12.95
CA LYS A 126 0.30 -8.07 13.80
C LYS A 126 -0.97 -8.34 13.03
N GLU A 127 -1.81 -9.23 13.53
CA GLU A 127 -3.14 -9.46 13.00
C GLU A 127 -4.09 -8.41 13.54
N VAL A 128 -4.82 -7.74 12.65
CA VAL A 128 -5.79 -6.70 12.98
C VAL A 128 -7.20 -7.16 12.62
N ASP A 129 -8.12 -7.04 13.58
CA ASP A 129 -9.56 -7.12 13.34
C ASP A 129 -10.04 -5.83 12.70
N LEU A 130 -10.49 -5.88 11.45
CA LEU A 130 -10.88 -4.70 10.66
C LEU A 130 -12.27 -4.16 10.99
N GLU A 131 -13.09 -4.93 11.72
CA GLU A 131 -14.38 -4.44 12.21
C GLU A 131 -14.21 -3.64 13.51
N ARG A 132 -13.37 -4.15 14.42
CA ARG A 132 -13.11 -3.53 15.72
C ARG A 132 -11.98 -2.52 15.70
N MET A 133 -11.15 -2.55 14.66
CA MET A 133 -9.92 -1.77 14.56
C MET A 133 -9.02 -1.98 15.79
N GLU A 134 -8.70 -3.24 16.09
CA GLU A 134 -7.83 -3.64 17.19
C GLU A 134 -6.86 -4.74 16.77
N ILE A 135 -5.69 -4.80 17.43
CA ILE A 135 -4.74 -5.91 17.24
C ILE A 135 -5.34 -7.15 17.92
N ALA A 136 -5.70 -8.15 17.11
CA ALA A 136 -6.28 -9.40 17.57
C ALA A 136 -5.20 -10.40 18.05
N SER A 137 -4.08 -10.44 17.36
CA SER A 137 -2.94 -11.30 17.75
C SER A 137 -1.60 -10.75 17.25
N VAL A 138 -0.52 -11.29 17.80
CA VAL A 138 0.86 -10.99 17.38
C VAL A 138 1.51 -12.29 16.96
N ILE A 139 2.05 -12.31 15.74
CA ILE A 139 2.66 -13.48 15.14
C ILE A 139 4.17 -13.38 15.29
N GLU A 140 4.74 -14.31 16.06
CA GLU A 140 6.18 -14.44 16.22
C GLU A 140 6.75 -15.16 14.99
N THR A 141 7.64 -14.51 14.28
CA THR A 141 8.28 -15.07 13.08
C THR A 141 9.54 -15.88 13.39
N GLY A 142 9.93 -15.95 14.67
CA GLY A 142 10.99 -16.85 15.17
C GLY A 142 12.40 -16.27 15.18
N ASP A 143 12.60 -15.07 14.69
CA ASP A 143 13.89 -14.39 14.66
C ASP A 143 13.72 -12.86 14.80
N SER A 144 14.82 -12.14 14.97
CA SER A 144 14.84 -10.67 15.08
C SER A 144 14.95 -10.02 13.70
N THR A 145 14.26 -10.56 12.71
CA THR A 145 14.28 -10.05 11.34
C THR A 145 13.60 -8.66 11.23
N LYS A 146 13.89 -7.95 10.17
CA LYS A 146 13.25 -6.67 9.85
C LYS A 146 12.29 -6.84 8.69
N PRO A 147 11.02 -7.23 8.96
CA PRO A 147 10.01 -7.40 7.93
C PRO A 147 9.64 -6.05 7.33
N ILE A 148 9.50 -5.96 6.00
CA ILE A 148 9.21 -4.70 5.29
C ILE A 148 8.09 -4.81 4.26
N PHE A 149 7.71 -6.00 3.86
CA PHE A 149 6.71 -6.19 2.83
C PHE A 149 5.92 -7.48 3.07
N ILE A 150 4.64 -7.48 2.72
CA ILE A 150 3.78 -8.65 2.85
C ILE A 150 2.83 -8.76 1.66
N VAL A 151 2.66 -9.98 1.15
CA VAL A 151 1.71 -10.29 0.10
C VAL A 151 0.94 -11.56 0.45
N SER A 152 -0.38 -11.56 0.16
CA SER A 152 -1.24 -12.72 0.42
C SER A 152 -1.80 -13.32 -0.86
N ARG A 153 -2.10 -14.62 -0.79
CA ARG A 153 -2.92 -15.34 -1.75
C ARG A 153 -3.79 -16.33 -1.00
N SER A 154 -5.10 -16.11 -1.04
CA SER A 154 -6.04 -16.86 -0.20
C SER A 154 -5.65 -16.78 1.28
N SER A 155 -5.50 -17.91 1.95
CA SER A 155 -5.12 -18.00 3.36
C SER A 155 -3.60 -17.91 3.61
N ARG A 156 -2.76 -17.89 2.56
CA ARG A 156 -1.31 -17.87 2.68
C ARG A 156 -0.77 -16.46 2.51
N SER A 157 -0.04 -15.97 3.50
CA SER A 157 0.72 -14.71 3.46
C SER A 157 2.21 -14.98 3.49
N ILE A 158 2.96 -14.20 2.74
CA ILE A 158 4.42 -14.27 2.69
C ILE A 158 5.01 -12.92 3.05
N VAL A 159 5.87 -12.90 4.03
CA VAL A 159 6.56 -11.73 4.59
C VAL A 159 7.99 -11.69 4.08
N MET A 160 8.46 -10.55 3.63
CA MET A 160 9.85 -10.31 3.21
C MET A 160 10.61 -9.61 4.32
N ASN A 161 11.74 -10.15 4.71
CA ASN A 161 12.56 -9.69 5.85
C ASN A 161 13.76 -8.84 5.41
N GLY A 162 13.67 -8.10 4.32
CA GLY A 162 14.78 -7.31 3.77
C GLY A 162 14.98 -5.92 4.36
N GLY A 163 14.47 -5.65 5.56
CA GLY A 163 14.50 -4.32 6.19
C GLY A 163 15.69 -4.03 7.10
N ALA A 164 16.72 -4.87 7.11
CA ALA A 164 17.93 -4.61 7.90
C ALA A 164 18.65 -3.34 7.45
N GLU A 165 19.13 -2.57 8.40
CA GLU A 165 19.90 -1.35 8.15
C GLU A 165 21.16 -1.35 9.02
N PRO A 166 22.36 -1.05 8.49
CA PRO A 166 22.61 -0.85 7.04
C PRO A 166 22.41 -2.16 6.25
N ASP A 167 22.20 -2.06 4.94
CA ASP A 167 21.98 -3.22 4.04
C ASP A 167 23.09 -4.28 4.11
N SER A 168 24.28 -3.92 4.62
CA SER A 168 25.37 -4.86 4.89
C SER A 168 25.05 -5.88 5.99
N LEU A 169 24.06 -5.59 6.85
CA LEU A 169 23.52 -6.52 7.83
C LEU A 169 22.41 -7.39 7.24
N LYS A 170 22.52 -7.75 6.00
CA LYS A 170 21.54 -8.46 5.20
C LYS A 170 20.67 -9.46 5.95
N ASP A 171 19.39 -9.44 5.65
CA ASP A 171 18.50 -10.56 5.86
C ASP A 171 18.24 -11.25 4.51
N SER A 172 18.05 -12.54 4.49
CA SER A 172 17.90 -13.30 3.26
C SER A 172 16.65 -14.19 3.30
N THR A 173 15.73 -13.92 4.22
CA THR A 173 14.61 -14.80 4.50
C THR A 173 13.27 -14.22 4.09
N ILE A 174 12.36 -15.12 3.76
CA ILE A 174 10.93 -14.89 3.76
C ILE A 174 10.27 -15.78 4.80
N VAL A 175 9.13 -15.37 5.31
CA VAL A 175 8.31 -16.13 6.26
C VAL A 175 6.94 -16.37 5.69
N ALA A 176 6.44 -17.60 5.82
CA ALA A 176 5.08 -17.98 5.46
C ALA A 176 4.18 -18.04 6.69
N ILE A 177 3.00 -17.46 6.57
CA ILE A 177 1.94 -17.45 7.57
C ILE A 177 0.68 -17.99 6.93
N ASP A 178 -0.01 -18.95 7.56
CA ASP A 178 -1.33 -19.41 7.19
C ASP A 178 -2.37 -18.79 8.12
N TYR A 179 -3.41 -18.26 7.54
CA TYR A 179 -4.61 -17.87 8.25
C TYR A 179 -5.70 -18.92 8.06
N ARG A 180 -6.23 -19.44 9.15
CA ARG A 180 -7.31 -20.44 9.12
C ARG A 180 -8.49 -19.92 9.91
N ASP A 181 -9.58 -19.71 9.21
CA ASP A 181 -10.85 -19.31 9.80
C ASP A 181 -11.81 -20.50 9.78
N TYR A 182 -11.75 -21.29 10.85
CA TYR A 182 -12.73 -22.35 11.09
C TYR A 182 -13.61 -21.97 12.29
N LEU A 183 -13.42 -22.68 13.43
CA LEU A 183 -14.13 -22.39 14.66
C LEU A 183 -13.42 -21.37 15.55
N VAL A 184 -12.12 -21.24 15.39
CA VAL A 184 -11.27 -20.26 16.06
C VAL A 184 -10.33 -19.71 15.02
N PRO A 185 -10.39 -18.42 14.67
CA PRO A 185 -9.45 -17.77 13.79
C PRO A 185 -8.02 -17.92 14.34
N LEU A 186 -7.10 -18.41 13.53
CA LEU A 186 -5.74 -18.66 13.93
C LEU A 186 -4.78 -18.35 12.78
N ALA A 187 -3.81 -17.51 13.08
CA ALA A 187 -2.67 -17.27 12.20
C ALA A 187 -1.48 -18.12 12.66
N ASP A 188 -1.04 -19.02 11.81
CA ASP A 188 0.06 -19.97 12.13
C ASP A 188 1.31 -19.62 11.34
N PHE A 189 2.46 -19.52 12.04
CA PHE A 189 3.76 -19.54 11.38
C PHE A 189 4.01 -20.92 10.75
N MET A 190 4.28 -20.94 9.44
CA MET A 190 4.44 -22.18 8.67
C MET A 190 5.90 -22.52 8.34
N GLY A 191 6.79 -21.55 8.46
CA GLY A 191 8.20 -21.73 8.18
C GLY A 191 8.85 -20.53 7.53
N SER A 192 10.15 -20.62 7.33
CA SER A 192 10.97 -19.63 6.63
C SER A 192 11.76 -20.26 5.49
N LEU A 193 12.17 -19.44 4.52
CA LEU A 193 12.96 -19.87 3.38
C LEU A 193 14.03 -18.81 3.08
N TYR A 194 15.26 -19.26 2.85
CA TYR A 194 16.32 -18.43 2.29
C TYR A 194 16.08 -18.23 0.80
N VAL A 195 15.99 -16.98 0.35
CA VAL A 195 15.72 -16.63 -1.05
C VAL A 195 16.86 -15.87 -1.71
N GLY A 196 17.33 -14.81 -1.12
CA GLY A 196 18.40 -13.96 -1.62
C GLY A 196 18.58 -12.76 -0.71
N ASP A 197 19.63 -11.97 -0.89
CA ASP A 197 19.97 -10.89 0.02
C ASP A 197 18.93 -9.75 -0.07
N ASN A 198 18.37 -9.38 1.09
CA ASN A 198 17.42 -8.29 1.28
C ASN A 198 16.17 -8.39 0.38
N PRO A 199 15.32 -9.44 0.52
CA PRO A 199 14.04 -9.53 -0.15
C PRO A 199 13.12 -8.38 0.31
N ASN A 200 12.58 -7.58 -0.61
CA ASN A 200 11.91 -6.32 -0.26
C ASN A 200 10.53 -6.11 -0.88
N SER A 201 10.23 -6.79 -1.96
CA SER A 201 8.94 -6.66 -2.63
C SER A 201 8.63 -7.93 -3.42
N ALA A 202 7.34 -8.16 -3.69
CA ALA A 202 6.91 -9.33 -4.42
C ALA A 202 5.60 -9.10 -5.15
N VAL A 203 5.39 -9.87 -6.21
CA VAL A 203 4.09 -10.02 -6.88
C VAL A 203 3.65 -11.48 -6.81
N ASN A 204 2.35 -11.71 -6.61
CA ASN A 204 1.78 -13.04 -6.42
C ASN A 204 0.52 -13.23 -7.29
N ILE A 205 0.70 -13.18 -8.62
CA ILE A 205 -0.38 -13.37 -9.59
C ILE A 205 -0.48 -14.87 -9.95
N ASN A 206 0.45 -15.37 -10.73
CA ASN A 206 0.47 -16.80 -11.11
C ASN A 206 1.41 -17.60 -10.20
N ASN A 207 2.59 -17.05 -9.92
CA ASN A 207 3.59 -17.55 -8.98
C ASN A 207 4.05 -16.40 -8.11
N LEU A 208 4.58 -16.73 -6.95
CA LEU A 208 5.23 -15.75 -6.09
C LEU A 208 6.58 -15.37 -6.69
N LYS A 209 6.73 -14.14 -7.13
CA LYS A 209 7.98 -13.53 -7.61
C LYS A 209 8.48 -12.57 -6.56
N ILE A 210 9.68 -12.80 -6.05
CA ILE A 210 10.29 -12.01 -4.99
C ILE A 210 11.48 -11.27 -5.58
N LEU A 211 11.53 -9.96 -5.40
CA LEU A 211 12.66 -9.14 -5.73
C LEU A 211 13.56 -9.04 -4.50
N CYS A 212 14.82 -9.47 -4.65
CA CYS A 212 15.84 -9.32 -3.64
C CYS A 212 16.78 -8.21 -4.07
N LYS A 213 16.95 -7.23 -3.20
CA LYS A 213 17.70 -6.00 -3.44
C LYS A 213 19.20 -6.22 -3.69
N GLY A 214 19.74 -7.28 -3.09
CA GLY A 214 21.16 -7.48 -2.96
C GLY A 214 21.74 -6.70 -1.77
N ILE A 215 23.05 -6.67 -1.64
CA ILE A 215 23.76 -5.81 -0.68
C ILE A 215 24.02 -4.48 -1.37
N TYR A 216 23.67 -3.39 -0.72
CA TYR A 216 23.92 -2.04 -1.22
C TYR A 216 24.20 -1.09 -0.05
N ASP A 217 25.43 -0.63 0.04
CA ASP A 217 25.82 0.43 0.96
C ASP A 217 26.32 1.62 0.14
N PRO A 218 25.64 2.76 0.15
CA PRO A 218 26.05 3.95 -0.59
C PRO A 218 27.43 4.49 -0.14
N ASN A 219 27.90 4.13 1.06
CA ASN A 219 29.20 4.52 1.59
C ASN A 219 30.31 3.52 1.22
N ASP A 220 29.98 2.29 0.83
CA ASP A 220 30.93 1.26 0.40
C ASP A 220 30.42 0.46 -0.81
N LEU A 221 30.55 1.04 -1.98
CA LEU A 221 30.13 0.41 -3.23
C LEU A 221 30.98 -0.81 -3.63
N THR A 222 32.07 -1.12 -2.91
CA THR A 222 32.93 -2.29 -3.21
C THR A 222 32.28 -3.61 -2.78
N THR A 223 31.33 -3.56 -1.86
CA THR A 223 30.62 -4.73 -1.33
C THR A 223 29.28 -5.00 -2.01
N LYS A 224 28.83 -4.11 -2.92
CA LYS A 224 27.52 -4.26 -3.54
C LYS A 224 27.38 -5.54 -4.36
N THR A 225 26.23 -6.19 -4.22
CA THR A 225 25.85 -7.38 -5.00
C THR A 225 24.68 -7.07 -5.92
N GLN A 226 24.61 -7.80 -7.04
CA GLN A 226 23.49 -7.64 -7.97
C GLN A 226 22.18 -8.12 -7.36
N SER A 227 21.10 -7.46 -7.72
CA SER A 227 19.74 -7.85 -7.36
C SER A 227 19.34 -9.15 -8.04
N THR A 228 18.39 -9.87 -7.44
CA THR A 228 17.89 -11.15 -7.99
C THR A 228 16.36 -11.19 -7.98
N LEU A 229 15.80 -11.90 -8.96
CA LEU A 229 14.39 -12.28 -9.01
C LEU A 229 14.25 -13.76 -8.67
N VAL A 230 13.56 -14.08 -7.60
CA VAL A 230 13.36 -15.46 -7.12
C VAL A 230 11.89 -15.86 -7.29
N THR A 231 11.66 -17.01 -7.90
CA THR A 231 10.31 -17.60 -8.01
C THR A 231 10.15 -18.68 -6.97
N VAL A 232 9.12 -18.57 -6.16
CA VAL A 232 8.82 -19.49 -5.06
C VAL A 232 7.42 -20.04 -5.21
N ASN A 233 7.24 -21.32 -4.92
CA ASN A 233 5.92 -21.87 -4.65
C ASN A 233 5.55 -21.51 -3.20
N PRO A 234 4.51 -20.69 -2.97
CA PRO A 234 4.18 -20.20 -1.64
C PRO A 234 3.62 -21.29 -0.69
N TRP A 235 3.22 -22.45 -1.23
CA TRP A 235 2.57 -23.49 -0.45
C TRP A 235 3.56 -24.50 0.18
N ASP A 236 4.62 -24.82 -0.53
CA ASP A 236 5.67 -25.75 -0.08
C ASP A 236 7.02 -25.08 0.21
N LEU A 237 7.10 -23.75 -0.02
CA LEU A 237 8.30 -22.93 0.14
C LEU A 237 9.50 -23.46 -0.67
N LEU A 238 9.25 -23.92 -1.89
CA LEU A 238 10.29 -24.38 -2.79
C LEU A 238 10.64 -23.30 -3.83
N ILE A 239 11.94 -23.03 -3.98
CA ILE A 239 12.44 -22.17 -5.04
C ILE A 239 12.40 -22.92 -6.35
N SER A 240 11.74 -22.37 -7.36
CA SER A 240 11.72 -22.90 -8.73
C SER A 240 12.74 -22.24 -9.64
N THR A 241 13.01 -20.95 -9.48
CA THR A 241 14.05 -20.21 -10.20
C THR A 241 14.68 -19.15 -9.32
N ASN A 242 15.96 -18.85 -9.60
CA ASN A 242 16.67 -17.71 -9.03
C ASN A 242 17.49 -17.08 -10.15
N THR A 243 17.11 -15.87 -10.56
CA THR A 243 17.69 -15.16 -11.72
C THR A 243 18.39 -13.90 -11.24
N THR A 244 19.69 -13.80 -11.52
CA THR A 244 20.45 -12.56 -11.27
C THR A 244 20.09 -11.51 -12.31
N LEU A 245 19.76 -10.30 -11.86
CA LEU A 245 19.48 -9.16 -12.72
C LEU A 245 20.81 -8.47 -13.07
N ASN A 246 21.39 -8.87 -14.21
CA ASN A 246 22.73 -8.45 -14.59
C ASN A 246 22.85 -6.93 -14.70
N GLY A 247 23.79 -6.35 -13.94
CA GLY A 247 24.06 -4.92 -13.92
C GLY A 247 23.07 -4.09 -13.10
N VAL A 248 22.09 -4.72 -12.44
CA VAL A 248 21.11 -4.06 -11.60
C VAL A 248 21.46 -4.22 -10.12
N TYR A 249 21.44 -3.13 -9.40
CA TYR A 249 21.76 -3.06 -7.98
C TYR A 249 20.67 -2.29 -7.24
N ASN A 250 20.45 -2.62 -5.99
CA ASN A 250 19.48 -1.92 -5.12
C ASN A 250 18.03 -1.93 -5.69
N ALA A 251 17.61 -3.05 -6.30
CA ALA A 251 16.28 -3.15 -6.89
C ALA A 251 15.19 -3.26 -5.82
N GLN A 252 14.12 -2.46 -5.97
CA GLN A 252 13.02 -2.34 -5.01
C GLN A 252 11.68 -2.14 -5.74
N ASN A 253 10.57 -2.20 -4.99
CA ASN A 253 9.23 -1.84 -5.46
C ASN A 253 8.77 -2.62 -6.70
N LEU A 254 8.84 -3.95 -6.63
CA LEU A 254 8.39 -4.82 -7.72
C LEU A 254 6.88 -4.72 -7.92
N ILE A 255 6.47 -4.35 -9.12
CA ILE A 255 5.07 -4.40 -9.55
C ILE A 255 4.95 -5.19 -10.86
N SER A 256 3.76 -5.68 -11.17
CA SER A 256 3.49 -6.38 -12.42
C SER A 256 2.51 -5.62 -13.29
N LYS A 257 2.64 -5.80 -14.60
CA LYS A 257 1.55 -5.57 -15.52
C LYS A 257 0.40 -6.56 -15.22
N GLN A 258 -0.85 -6.17 -15.49
CA GLN A 258 -2.03 -6.99 -15.16
C GLN A 258 -1.98 -8.42 -15.72
N ASP A 259 -1.36 -8.61 -16.87
CA ASP A 259 -1.25 -9.91 -17.56
C ASP A 259 -0.06 -10.77 -17.09
N ASP A 260 0.71 -10.31 -16.09
CA ASP A 260 1.89 -10.97 -15.53
C ASP A 260 3.00 -11.25 -16.57
N THR A 261 3.06 -10.47 -17.65
CA THR A 261 4.05 -10.63 -18.72
C THR A 261 5.29 -9.80 -18.50
N GLU A 262 5.13 -8.60 -17.93
CA GLU A 262 6.20 -7.64 -17.62
C GLU A 262 6.12 -7.17 -16.17
N TYR A 263 7.28 -6.91 -15.60
CA TYR A 263 7.46 -6.34 -14.27
C TYR A 263 8.22 -5.04 -14.34
N TYR A 264 7.90 -4.13 -13.43
CA TYR A 264 8.56 -2.85 -13.27
C TYR A 264 9.09 -2.74 -11.85
N PHE A 265 10.21 -2.05 -11.68
CA PHE A 265 10.85 -1.87 -10.38
C PHE A 265 11.78 -0.66 -10.41
N THR A 266 12.16 -0.17 -9.23
CA THR A 266 13.17 0.88 -9.06
C THR A 266 14.53 0.26 -8.76
N ALA A 267 15.62 0.94 -9.11
CA ALA A 267 17.00 0.53 -8.83
C ALA A 267 17.89 1.75 -8.51
N GLU A 268 19.17 1.53 -8.20
CA GLU A 268 20.11 2.60 -7.79
C GLU A 268 20.21 3.76 -8.78
N ASP A 269 19.96 3.51 -10.05
CA ASP A 269 20.18 4.45 -11.16
C ASP A 269 18.93 4.67 -12.03
N GLY A 270 17.75 4.24 -11.58
CA GLY A 270 16.51 4.54 -12.29
C GLY A 270 15.38 3.53 -12.15
N VAL A 271 14.42 3.64 -13.07
CA VAL A 271 13.25 2.77 -13.19
C VAL A 271 13.50 1.77 -14.31
N TYR A 272 13.20 0.52 -14.04
CA TYR A 272 13.47 -0.62 -14.92
C TYR A 272 12.21 -1.40 -15.25
N LYS A 273 12.28 -2.12 -16.37
CA LYS A 273 11.34 -3.20 -16.71
C LYS A 273 12.08 -4.50 -16.98
N MET A 274 11.39 -5.61 -16.75
CA MET A 274 11.88 -6.95 -17.08
C MET A 274 10.75 -7.87 -17.50
N SER A 275 11.07 -8.95 -18.21
CA SER A 275 10.12 -10.03 -18.45
C SER A 275 9.78 -10.77 -17.16
N SER A 276 8.69 -11.50 -17.13
CA SER A 276 8.25 -12.30 -15.98
C SER A 276 9.25 -13.38 -15.54
N THR A 277 10.26 -13.67 -16.35
CA THR A 277 11.37 -14.58 -16.01
C THR A 277 12.64 -13.89 -15.51
N GLY A 278 12.68 -12.54 -15.54
CA GLY A 278 13.85 -11.75 -15.17
C GLY A 278 14.98 -11.72 -16.24
N ASN A 279 14.76 -12.30 -17.42
CA ASN A 279 15.82 -12.47 -18.43
C ASN A 279 16.04 -11.25 -19.34
N SER A 280 15.03 -10.38 -19.48
CA SER A 280 15.07 -9.22 -20.37
C SER A 280 14.92 -7.95 -19.54
N VAL A 281 16.02 -7.48 -18.98
CA VAL A 281 16.03 -6.26 -18.13
C VAL A 281 16.43 -5.06 -19.00
N SER A 282 15.68 -3.97 -18.89
CA SER A 282 16.02 -2.71 -19.56
C SER A 282 15.56 -1.51 -18.74
N GLN A 283 16.34 -0.43 -18.78
CA GLN A 283 16.01 0.83 -18.12
C GLN A 283 14.89 1.55 -18.88
N VAL A 284 13.86 1.99 -18.15
CA VAL A 284 12.74 2.81 -18.65
C VAL A 284 13.05 4.29 -18.47
N SER A 285 13.62 4.65 -17.32
CA SER A 285 13.97 6.03 -16.97
C SER A 285 15.23 6.04 -16.11
N SER A 286 16.07 7.06 -16.27
CA SER A 286 17.23 7.32 -15.41
C SER A 286 16.90 8.19 -14.18
N LEU A 287 15.65 8.52 -13.94
CA LEU A 287 15.24 9.19 -12.71
C LEU A 287 15.29 8.18 -11.55
N ILE A 288 16.04 8.51 -10.51
CA ILE A 288 16.12 7.70 -9.30
C ILE A 288 14.79 7.86 -8.56
N SER A 289 14.07 6.77 -8.35
CA SER A 289 12.73 6.78 -7.83
C SER A 289 12.56 5.88 -6.62
N ASP A 290 11.82 6.36 -5.62
CA ASP A 290 11.42 5.59 -4.44
C ASP A 290 10.13 4.81 -4.65
N ILE A 291 9.40 5.10 -5.73
CA ILE A 291 8.11 4.48 -6.05
C ILE A 291 8.04 4.07 -7.51
N VAL A 292 7.26 3.05 -7.78
CA VAL A 292 6.75 2.75 -9.13
C VAL A 292 5.32 2.21 -9.02
N ALA A 293 4.42 2.71 -9.86
CA ALA A 293 3.06 2.19 -9.98
C ALA A 293 2.68 2.06 -11.45
N TYR A 294 1.82 1.09 -11.77
CA TYR A 294 1.35 0.82 -13.13
C TYR A 294 -0.16 0.94 -13.22
N GLN A 295 -0.63 1.48 -14.33
CA GLN A 295 -2.05 1.53 -14.67
C GLN A 295 -2.25 1.30 -16.16
N ASP A 296 -3.23 0.46 -16.51
CA ASP A 296 -3.84 0.44 -17.86
C ASP A 296 -4.81 1.61 -17.95
N ASP A 297 -4.35 2.72 -18.54
CA ASP A 297 -5.08 3.99 -18.61
C ASP A 297 -5.95 4.03 -19.87
N ARG A 298 -7.27 4.04 -19.66
CA ARG A 298 -8.23 4.17 -20.75
C ARG A 298 -8.58 5.63 -20.99
N TYR A 299 -8.37 6.11 -22.22
CA TYR A 299 -8.68 7.48 -22.63
C TYR A 299 -9.51 7.53 -23.90
N SER A 300 -10.21 8.62 -24.13
CA SER A 300 -11.01 8.83 -25.34
C SER A 300 -10.51 10.01 -26.15
N VAL A 301 -10.60 9.89 -27.46
CA VAL A 301 -10.31 10.97 -28.42
C VAL A 301 -11.52 11.19 -29.30
N TYR A 302 -11.99 12.45 -29.37
CA TYR A 302 -13.05 12.83 -30.30
C TYR A 302 -12.48 13.08 -31.69
N SER A 303 -12.97 12.33 -32.67
CA SER A 303 -12.64 12.55 -34.09
C SER A 303 -13.62 13.53 -34.70
N THR A 304 -13.10 14.67 -35.15
CA THR A 304 -13.91 15.66 -35.86
C THR A 304 -14.25 15.25 -37.28
N ALA A 305 -13.55 14.28 -37.83
CA ALA A 305 -13.76 13.79 -39.21
C ALA A 305 -15.07 13.01 -39.37
N ASP A 306 -15.46 12.26 -38.36
CA ASP A 306 -16.66 11.41 -38.35
C ASP A 306 -17.60 11.66 -37.15
N SER A 307 -17.24 12.63 -36.29
CA SER A 307 -18.00 13.01 -35.09
C SER A 307 -18.22 11.87 -34.11
N VAL A 308 -17.21 11.00 -33.91
CA VAL A 308 -17.24 9.83 -33.04
C VAL A 308 -16.15 9.89 -31.98
N TRP A 309 -16.45 9.36 -30.77
CA TRP A 309 -15.47 9.14 -29.72
C TRP A 309 -14.82 7.76 -29.91
N TYR A 310 -13.49 7.75 -30.04
CA TYR A 310 -12.69 6.53 -30.05
C TYR A 310 -12.04 6.32 -28.68
N TRP A 311 -12.06 5.08 -28.18
CA TRP A 311 -11.46 4.68 -26.92
C TRP A 311 -10.15 3.95 -27.18
N TYR A 312 -9.15 4.32 -26.45
CA TYR A 312 -7.81 3.75 -26.50
C TYR A 312 -7.35 3.37 -25.10
N ASN A 313 -6.57 2.33 -25.00
CA ASN A 313 -5.82 1.98 -23.80
C ASN A 313 -4.36 2.34 -24.01
N ARG A 314 -3.68 2.67 -22.95
CA ARG A 314 -2.23 2.87 -22.94
C ARG A 314 -1.66 2.37 -21.62
N ASP A 315 -0.46 1.79 -21.68
CA ASP A 315 0.28 1.37 -20.50
C ASP A 315 1.00 2.59 -19.90
N VAL A 316 0.72 2.88 -18.64
CA VAL A 316 1.27 4.05 -17.95
C VAL A 316 2.02 3.64 -16.70
N LEU A 317 3.24 4.15 -16.53
CA LEU A 317 3.96 4.12 -15.28
C LEU A 317 3.89 5.47 -14.56
N PHE A 318 3.85 5.39 -13.24
CA PHE A 318 3.97 6.52 -12.33
C PHE A 318 5.21 6.29 -11.46
N PHE A 319 6.10 7.27 -11.40
CA PHE A 319 7.30 7.25 -10.57
C PHE A 319 7.71 8.69 -10.23
N ASN A 320 8.52 8.88 -9.17
CA ASN A 320 9.01 10.20 -8.78
C ASN A 320 10.49 10.39 -9.17
N ASP A 321 11.03 11.57 -8.91
CA ASP A 321 12.47 11.82 -8.82
C ASP A 321 12.79 12.07 -7.34
N ALA A 322 13.17 11.02 -6.66
CA ALA A 322 13.41 11.04 -5.21
C ALA A 322 14.56 11.99 -4.80
N VAL A 323 15.44 12.34 -5.73
CA VAL A 323 16.61 13.18 -5.46
C VAL A 323 16.32 14.66 -5.67
N ASN A 324 15.67 15.02 -6.80
CA ASN A 324 15.52 16.42 -7.19
C ASN A 324 14.09 16.95 -7.01
N SER A 325 13.10 16.07 -7.09
CA SER A 325 11.67 16.43 -7.03
C SER A 325 10.86 15.35 -6.32
N PRO A 326 11.09 15.09 -5.02
CA PRO A 326 10.45 14.00 -4.28
C PRO A 326 8.93 14.18 -4.12
N THR A 327 8.41 15.38 -4.40
CA THR A 327 6.98 15.75 -4.35
C THR A 327 6.28 15.63 -5.71
N THR A 328 7.01 15.28 -6.77
CA THR A 328 6.50 15.22 -8.14
C THR A 328 6.40 13.79 -8.62
N ILE A 329 5.22 13.37 -9.07
CA ILE A 329 5.01 12.10 -9.74
C ILE A 329 4.97 12.34 -11.25
N TYR A 330 5.82 11.63 -11.97
CA TYR A 330 5.85 11.63 -13.44
C TYR A 330 4.90 10.57 -13.98
N LYS A 331 4.03 10.96 -14.89
CA LYS A 331 3.18 10.07 -15.67
C LYS A 331 3.87 9.74 -17.00
N TYR A 332 4.24 8.49 -17.22
CA TYR A 332 5.05 8.05 -18.35
C TYR A 332 4.31 7.02 -19.21
N ASN A 333 4.21 7.25 -20.51
CA ASN A 333 3.61 6.35 -21.48
C ASN A 333 4.64 5.31 -21.95
N LEU A 334 4.36 4.04 -21.72
CA LEU A 334 5.23 2.92 -22.10
C LEU A 334 5.17 2.59 -23.58
N ASP A 335 4.05 2.90 -24.27
CA ASP A 335 3.87 2.54 -25.68
C ASP A 335 4.78 3.35 -26.61
N ASN A 336 5.02 4.61 -26.26
CA ASN A 336 5.83 5.53 -27.04
C ASN A 336 7.06 6.07 -26.30
N ASN A 337 7.31 5.60 -25.08
CA ASN A 337 8.43 5.97 -24.22
C ASN A 337 8.53 7.50 -24.00
N SER A 338 7.43 8.14 -23.62
CA SER A 338 7.40 9.58 -23.38
C SER A 338 6.66 9.98 -22.09
N PHE A 339 7.10 11.09 -21.51
CA PHE A 339 6.35 11.72 -20.42
C PHE A 339 5.03 12.28 -20.94
N ILE A 340 3.96 12.04 -20.18
CA ILE A 340 2.61 12.53 -20.48
C ILE A 340 2.34 13.80 -19.69
N ASP A 341 2.62 13.75 -18.38
CA ASP A 341 2.21 14.78 -17.41
C ASP A 341 3.00 14.62 -16.11
N THR A 342 2.83 15.59 -15.20
CA THR A 342 3.36 15.56 -13.83
C THR A 342 2.24 15.87 -12.84
N ILE A 343 2.33 15.25 -11.65
CA ILE A 343 1.38 15.44 -10.56
C ILE A 343 2.18 15.94 -9.36
N GLU A 344 1.92 17.18 -8.94
CA GLU A 344 2.55 17.80 -7.79
C GLU A 344 1.70 17.55 -6.54
N VAL A 345 2.31 17.04 -5.47
CA VAL A 345 1.67 16.78 -4.19
C VAL A 345 2.37 17.51 -3.04
N ASN A 346 1.69 17.61 -1.91
CA ASN A 346 2.25 18.21 -0.71
C ASN A 346 2.93 17.13 0.15
N GLY A 347 4.25 17.10 0.14
CA GLY A 347 5.09 16.15 0.87
C GLY A 347 5.79 15.14 -0.05
N ASN A 348 6.84 14.50 0.47
CA ASN A 348 7.60 13.49 -0.25
C ASN A 348 6.74 12.23 -0.48
N VAL A 349 6.69 11.78 -1.71
CA VAL A 349 5.90 10.60 -2.09
C VAL A 349 6.51 9.34 -1.50
N ARG A 350 5.67 8.49 -0.89
CA ARG A 350 6.04 7.21 -0.29
C ARG A 350 5.42 6.03 -1.01
N ASP A 351 4.17 6.20 -1.48
CA ASP A 351 3.43 5.13 -2.13
C ASP A 351 2.34 5.69 -3.04
N VAL A 352 1.96 4.95 -4.06
CA VAL A 352 0.88 5.29 -4.99
C VAL A 352 0.00 4.07 -5.21
N ASN A 353 -1.29 4.20 -4.94
CA ASN A 353 -2.27 3.14 -5.13
C ASN A 353 -3.52 3.65 -5.85
N PHE A 354 -4.15 2.78 -6.63
CA PHE A 354 -5.38 3.06 -7.37
C PHE A 354 -6.55 2.32 -6.76
N TYR A 355 -7.65 3.04 -6.55
CA TYR A 355 -8.96 2.44 -6.28
C TYR A 355 -9.84 2.61 -7.52
N GLN A 356 -10.40 1.51 -8.02
CA GLN A 356 -11.17 1.47 -9.28
C GLN A 356 -12.60 1.00 -9.02
#